data_6a8093bd63eace226607d36b1cdd5f9f
#
_entry.id   6a8093bd63eace226607d36b1cdd5f9f
#
_cell.length_a   1.000
_cell.length_b   1.000
_cell.length_c   1.000
_cell.angle_alpha   90.00
_cell.angle_beta   90.00
_cell.angle_gamma   90.00
#
_symmetry.space_group_name_H-M   'P 1'
#
loop_
_entity.id
_entity.type
_entity.pdbx_description
1 polymer ?
#
loop_
_entity_poly.entity_id
_entity_poly.type
_entity_poly.pdbx_seq_one_letter_code
_entity_poly.pdbx_strand_id
1 'polypeptide(L)'
;YLSERVVNEFTKCQFCAPNGTGNRRGLGWDKPVQNGKGGPTCECVSYASFGHTGFTGTMAWVDPEQHVVYIFLSNRVHPNAATNKLLELGIRTKVQEVVHGAVAGRVPVTPMATRNTEAGMR
;
A
#
# COMPACT_ATOMS: atom_id res chain seq x y z
N TYR A 1 -5.18 -10.28 24.86
CA TYR A 1 -3.97 -9.46 24.95
C TYR A 1 -4.30 -7.98 24.81
N LEU A 2 -4.50 -7.46 23.61
CA LEU A 2 -4.92 -6.06 23.42
C LEU A 2 -6.43 -5.99 23.25
N SER A 3 -7.06 -5.02 23.91
CA SER A 3 -8.48 -4.76 23.68
C SER A 3 -8.71 -4.11 22.31
N GLU A 4 -9.88 -4.35 21.74
CA GLU A 4 -10.28 -3.70 20.48
C GLU A 4 -10.13 -2.17 20.54
N ARG A 5 -10.50 -1.57 21.68
CA ARG A 5 -10.33 -0.13 21.92
C ARG A 5 -8.90 0.33 21.76
N VAL A 6 -7.92 -0.44 22.27
CA VAL A 6 -6.48 -0.10 22.15
C VAL A 6 -6.03 -0.24 20.70
N VAL A 7 -6.41 -1.33 20.02
CA VAL A 7 -6.06 -1.53 18.61
C VAL A 7 -6.61 -0.39 17.77
N ASN A 8 -7.88 -0.04 17.92
CA ASN A 8 -8.52 1.06 17.20
C ASN A 8 -7.84 2.41 17.47
N GLU A 9 -7.45 2.68 18.72
CA GLU A 9 -6.75 3.93 19.07
C GLU A 9 -5.41 4.04 18.37
N PHE A 10 -4.64 2.97 18.30
CA PHE A 10 -3.33 2.97 17.66
C PHE A 10 -3.38 3.01 16.13
N THR A 11 -4.41 2.43 15.53
CA THR A 11 -4.52 2.28 14.08
C THR A 11 -5.37 3.34 13.40
N LYS A 12 -6.21 4.08 14.14
CA LYS A 12 -6.95 5.22 13.58
C LYS A 12 -5.99 6.32 13.13
N CYS A 13 -6.43 7.15 12.20
CA CYS A 13 -5.63 8.30 11.82
C CYS A 13 -5.63 9.36 12.92
N GLN A 14 -4.46 9.68 13.43
CA GLN A 14 -4.29 10.68 14.51
C GLN A 14 -4.12 12.11 13.95
N PHE A 15 -3.55 12.22 12.76
CA PHE A 15 -3.10 13.49 12.19
C PHE A 15 -3.65 13.74 10.79
N CYS A 16 -4.66 13.00 10.36
CA CYS A 16 -5.29 13.21 9.06
C CYS A 16 -6.10 14.50 9.07
N ALA A 17 -5.77 15.41 8.19
CA ALA A 17 -6.60 16.59 7.97
C ALA A 17 -7.91 16.21 7.23
N PRO A 18 -9.02 16.92 7.49
CA PRO A 18 -10.31 16.64 6.85
C PRO A 18 -10.29 16.72 5.30
N ASN A 19 -9.35 17.49 4.75
CA ASN A 19 -9.17 17.66 3.30
C ASN A 19 -8.25 16.60 2.66
N GLY A 20 -7.83 15.57 3.43
CA GLY A 20 -6.92 14.53 2.95
C GLY A 20 -5.46 14.96 2.80
N THR A 21 -5.13 16.19 3.15
CA THR A 21 -3.75 16.66 3.23
C THR A 21 -3.17 16.45 4.61
N GLY A 22 -1.85 16.42 4.72
CA GLY A 22 -1.18 16.29 6.01
C GLY A 22 -0.63 14.91 6.31
N ASN A 23 -0.22 14.71 7.55
CA ASN A 23 0.41 13.49 8.00
C ASN A 23 -0.63 12.38 8.22
N ARG A 24 -0.61 11.37 7.36
CA ARG A 24 -1.52 10.22 7.41
C ARG A 24 -0.94 9.12 8.29
N ARG A 25 -0.94 9.39 9.60
CA ARG A 25 -0.39 8.47 10.57
C ARG A 25 -1.36 8.13 11.70
N GLY A 26 -1.37 6.85 12.08
CA GLY A 26 -1.77 6.40 13.40
C GLY A 26 -0.60 6.47 14.37
N LEU A 27 -0.71 5.79 15.48
CA LEU A 27 0.40 5.66 16.44
C LEU A 27 1.31 4.51 16.00
N GLY A 28 2.42 4.87 15.31
CA GLY A 28 3.37 3.91 14.76
C GLY A 28 2.94 3.26 13.43
N TRP A 29 1.80 3.64 12.87
CA TRP A 29 1.28 3.08 11.62
C TRP A 29 1.08 4.14 10.55
N ASP A 30 1.32 3.77 9.30
CA ASP A 30 0.88 4.54 8.15
C ASP A 30 -0.58 4.22 7.82
N LYS A 31 -1.28 5.22 7.28
CA LYS A 31 -2.64 5.09 6.74
C LYS A 31 -2.61 5.22 5.21
N PRO A 32 -3.59 4.66 4.49
CA PRO A 32 -3.67 4.83 3.04
C PRO A 32 -3.88 6.29 2.65
N VAL A 33 -3.45 6.64 1.44
CA VAL A 33 -3.71 7.97 0.87
C VAL A 33 -5.17 8.07 0.48
N GLN A 34 -5.83 9.17 0.84
CA GLN A 34 -7.12 9.49 0.23
C GLN A 34 -6.90 9.66 -1.28
N ASN A 35 -7.77 9.07 -2.08
CA ASN A 35 -7.67 8.98 -3.53
C ASN A 35 -6.61 8.00 -4.07
N GLY A 36 -5.95 7.20 -3.21
CA GLY A 36 -5.09 6.09 -3.61
C GLY A 36 -3.81 6.43 -4.35
N LYS A 37 -3.57 7.70 -4.71
CA LYS A 37 -2.44 8.08 -5.56
C LYS A 37 -1.20 8.46 -4.76
N GLY A 38 -0.08 7.84 -5.09
CA GLY A 38 1.24 8.21 -4.54
C GLY A 38 1.50 7.74 -3.11
N GLY A 39 0.67 6.86 -2.57
CA GLY A 39 0.84 6.28 -1.24
C GLY A 39 1.63 4.97 -1.24
N PRO A 40 1.82 4.38 -0.06
CA PRO A 40 2.53 3.11 0.09
C PRO A 40 1.73 1.89 -0.38
N THR A 41 0.44 2.03 -0.66
CA THR A 41 -0.50 0.95 -1.00
C THR A 41 -1.11 1.10 -2.38
N CYS A 42 -1.74 0.03 -2.88
CA CYS A 42 -2.66 0.12 -4.00
C CYS A 42 -3.93 0.90 -3.62
N GLU A 43 -4.69 1.32 -4.62
CA GLU A 43 -6.02 1.94 -4.41
C GLU A 43 -7.08 0.92 -3.95
N CYS A 44 -6.68 -0.34 -3.85
CA CYS A 44 -7.54 -1.48 -3.54
C CYS A 44 -7.83 -1.66 -2.05
N VAL A 45 -7.12 -0.95 -1.16
CA VAL A 45 -7.28 -1.06 0.29
C VAL A 45 -8.35 -0.11 0.83
N SER A 46 -9.00 -0.51 1.92
CA SER A 46 -9.96 0.36 2.63
C SER A 46 -9.26 1.50 3.38
N TYR A 47 -9.99 2.56 3.71
CA TYR A 47 -9.47 3.65 4.54
C TYR A 47 -9.24 3.24 6.01
N ALA A 48 -9.90 2.17 6.47
CA ALA A 48 -9.64 1.58 7.78
C ALA A 48 -8.29 0.88 7.85
N SER A 49 -7.71 0.53 6.69
CA SER A 49 -6.45 -0.19 6.62
C SER A 49 -5.27 0.61 7.20
N PHE A 50 -4.26 -0.11 7.61
CA PHE A 50 -3.04 0.45 8.21
C PHE A 50 -1.87 -0.50 8.01
N GLY A 51 -0.67 0.02 8.09
CA GLY A 51 0.55 -0.78 7.92
C GLY A 51 1.80 0.06 7.97
N HIS A 52 2.90 -0.50 7.53
CA HIS A 52 4.17 0.21 7.41
C HIS A 52 5.05 -0.41 6.33
N THR A 53 5.90 0.40 5.74
CA THR A 53 6.93 -0.04 4.81
C THR A 53 8.31 0.02 5.46
N GLY A 54 9.19 -0.95 5.12
CA GLY A 54 10.55 -0.99 5.62
C GLY A 54 11.57 -0.47 4.61
N PHE A 55 12.70 0.02 5.11
CA PHE A 55 13.82 0.52 4.31
C PHE A 55 14.36 -0.54 3.33
N THR A 56 14.38 -1.79 3.73
CA THR A 56 14.82 -2.92 2.90
C THR A 56 13.82 -3.32 1.81
N GLY A 57 12.71 -2.59 1.69
CA GLY A 57 11.68 -2.85 0.69
C GLY A 57 10.52 -3.70 1.21
N THR A 58 10.57 -4.13 2.45
CA THR A 58 9.49 -4.88 3.09
C THR A 58 8.23 -4.05 3.28
N MET A 59 7.10 -4.72 3.45
CA MET A 59 5.82 -4.11 3.76
C MET A 59 4.96 -5.07 4.57
N ALA A 60 4.28 -4.55 5.60
CA ALA A 60 3.19 -5.24 6.28
C ALA A 60 1.97 -4.32 6.30
N TRP A 61 0.84 -4.81 5.83
CA TRP A 61 -0.39 -4.03 5.73
C TRP A 61 -1.61 -4.85 6.10
N VAL A 62 -2.49 -4.26 6.91
CA VAL A 62 -3.72 -4.90 7.39
C VAL A 62 -4.92 -4.12 6.87
N ASP A 63 -5.86 -4.82 6.27
CA ASP A 63 -7.16 -4.27 5.88
C ASP A 63 -8.27 -4.98 6.67
N PRO A 64 -8.77 -4.36 7.74
CA PRO A 64 -9.79 -4.98 8.58
C PRO A 64 -11.16 -5.09 7.89
N GLU A 65 -11.49 -4.22 6.94
CA GLU A 65 -12.76 -4.30 6.21
C GLU A 65 -12.77 -5.43 5.18
N GLN A 66 -11.60 -5.72 4.58
CA GLN A 66 -11.45 -6.80 3.61
C GLN A 66 -10.94 -8.10 4.23
N HIS A 67 -10.66 -8.11 5.55
CA HIS A 67 -10.08 -9.25 6.28
C HIS A 67 -8.77 -9.77 5.66
N VAL A 68 -7.90 -8.86 5.21
CA VAL A 68 -6.64 -9.18 4.54
C VAL A 68 -5.46 -8.69 5.37
N VAL A 69 -4.48 -9.56 5.57
CA VAL A 69 -3.14 -9.20 6.03
C VAL A 69 -2.18 -9.46 4.87
N TYR A 70 -1.57 -8.39 4.36
CA TYR A 70 -0.60 -8.44 3.28
C TYR A 70 0.81 -8.23 3.81
N ILE A 71 1.68 -9.20 3.56
CA ILE A 71 3.10 -9.13 3.94
C ILE A 71 3.93 -9.32 2.67
N PHE A 72 4.79 -8.35 2.39
CA PHE A 72 5.75 -8.39 1.29
C PHE A 72 7.17 -8.33 1.84
N LEU A 73 7.94 -9.37 1.57
CA LEU A 73 9.33 -9.49 2.01
C LEU A 73 10.28 -9.31 0.82
N SER A 74 11.27 -8.46 0.99
CA SER A 74 12.27 -8.21 -0.03
C SER A 74 13.56 -7.69 0.60
N ASN A 75 14.64 -7.66 -0.18
CA ASN A 75 15.91 -7.06 0.20
C ASN A 75 16.43 -6.18 -0.95
N ARG A 76 15.81 -5.01 -1.13
CA ARG A 76 16.17 -4.07 -2.20
C ARG A 76 17.58 -3.47 -2.04
N VAL A 77 18.12 -3.54 -0.84
CA VAL A 77 19.44 -2.95 -0.53
C VAL A 77 20.60 -3.86 -0.91
N HIS A 78 20.34 -5.09 -1.31
CA HIS A 78 21.36 -6.00 -1.83
C HIS A 78 21.48 -5.86 -3.37
N PRO A 79 22.68 -5.78 -3.95
CA PRO A 79 24.02 -5.70 -3.34
C PRO A 79 24.37 -4.31 -2.78
N ASN A 80 23.59 -3.28 -3.05
CA ASN A 80 23.76 -1.94 -2.52
C ASN A 80 22.44 -1.17 -2.47
N ALA A 81 22.37 -0.13 -1.66
CA ALA A 81 21.18 0.69 -1.47
C ALA A 81 21.06 1.90 -2.44
N ALA A 82 21.96 2.02 -3.42
CA ALA A 82 22.04 3.20 -4.30
C ALA A 82 20.84 3.34 -5.25
N THR A 83 20.15 2.23 -5.54
CA THR A 83 18.95 2.23 -6.39
C THR A 83 17.73 1.77 -5.61
N ASN A 84 16.55 2.27 -5.98
CA ASN A 84 15.29 1.83 -5.42
C ASN A 84 14.26 1.49 -6.50
N LYS A 85 14.63 0.58 -7.38
CA LYS A 85 13.76 0.10 -8.47
C LYS A 85 12.43 -0.47 -7.94
N LEU A 86 12.44 -1.04 -6.74
CA LEU A 86 11.24 -1.56 -6.11
C LEU A 86 10.18 -0.45 -5.89
N LEU A 87 10.63 0.74 -5.45
CA LEU A 87 9.75 1.90 -5.30
C LEU A 87 9.43 2.55 -6.64
N GLU A 88 10.44 2.79 -7.48
CA GLU A 88 10.30 3.44 -8.79
C GLU A 88 9.29 2.71 -9.70
N LEU A 89 9.32 1.40 -9.68
CA LEU A 89 8.41 0.55 -10.47
C LEU A 89 7.10 0.20 -9.74
N GLY A 90 6.93 0.65 -8.50
CA GLY A 90 5.72 0.38 -7.70
C GLY A 90 5.45 -1.11 -7.47
N ILE A 91 6.49 -1.92 -7.32
CA ILE A 91 6.34 -3.38 -7.26
C ILE A 91 5.46 -3.83 -6.10
N ARG A 92 5.67 -3.26 -4.90
CA ARG A 92 4.88 -3.62 -3.70
C ARG A 92 3.39 -3.38 -3.89
N THR A 93 3.03 -2.23 -4.45
CA THR A 93 1.64 -1.83 -4.69
C THR A 93 0.99 -2.66 -5.79
N LYS A 94 1.72 -2.99 -6.85
CA LYS A 94 1.23 -3.85 -7.94
C LYS A 94 0.98 -5.29 -7.46
N VAL A 95 1.90 -5.85 -6.68
CA VAL A 95 1.72 -7.19 -6.10
C VAL A 95 0.55 -7.17 -5.09
N GLN A 96 0.44 -6.12 -4.29
CA GLN A 96 -0.68 -5.95 -3.37
C GLN A 96 -2.02 -5.92 -4.09
N GLU A 97 -2.11 -5.20 -5.21
CA GLU A 97 -3.32 -5.12 -6.04
C GLU A 97 -3.75 -6.51 -6.56
N VAL A 98 -2.80 -7.30 -7.03
CA VAL A 98 -3.07 -8.68 -7.49
C VAL A 98 -3.56 -9.56 -6.34
N VAL A 99 -2.90 -9.50 -5.18
CA VAL A 99 -3.28 -10.29 -4.00
C VAL A 99 -4.67 -9.90 -3.50
N HIS A 100 -4.94 -8.61 -3.32
CA HIS A 100 -6.26 -8.12 -2.91
C HIS A 100 -7.34 -8.50 -3.93
N GLY A 101 -7.06 -8.35 -5.22
CA GLY A 101 -7.97 -8.76 -6.28
C GLY A 101 -8.34 -10.25 -6.22
N ALA A 102 -7.35 -11.10 -5.98
CA ALA A 102 -7.56 -12.55 -5.88
C ALA A 102 -8.36 -12.93 -4.62
N VAL A 103 -8.03 -12.33 -3.46
CA VAL A 103 -8.72 -12.63 -2.19
C VAL A 103 -10.14 -12.09 -2.16
N ALA A 104 -10.36 -10.89 -2.70
CA ALA A 104 -11.68 -10.25 -2.74
C ALA A 104 -12.56 -10.75 -3.90
N GLY A 105 -12.10 -11.70 -4.71
CA GLY A 105 -12.80 -12.14 -5.92
C GLY A 105 -12.93 -11.07 -7.00
N ARG A 106 -12.10 -10.02 -6.91
CA ARG A 106 -12.06 -8.93 -7.89
C ARG A 106 -10.94 -9.17 -8.88
N VAL A 107 -11.25 -9.12 -10.16
CA VAL A 107 -10.21 -9.10 -11.21
C VAL A 107 -9.52 -7.73 -11.14
N PRO A 108 -8.17 -7.66 -11.20
CA PRO A 108 -7.46 -6.37 -11.26
C PRO A 108 -8.00 -5.50 -12.40
N VAL A 109 -8.33 -4.26 -12.11
CA VAL A 109 -9.07 -3.37 -13.03
C VAL A 109 -8.25 -2.92 -14.25
N THR A 110 -6.93 -3.16 -14.28
CA THR A 110 -6.10 -2.72 -15.41
C THR A 110 -5.05 -3.76 -15.77
N PRO A 111 -5.19 -4.45 -16.91
CA PRO A 111 -4.08 -5.24 -17.45
C PRO A 111 -2.90 -4.33 -17.77
N MET A 112 -1.71 -4.70 -17.32
CA MET A 112 -0.46 -3.95 -17.59
C MET A 112 -0.09 -3.84 -19.08
N ALA A 113 -0.87 -4.41 -19.99
CA ALA A 113 -0.56 -4.54 -21.41
C ALA A 113 -0.92 -3.33 -22.29
N THR A 114 -1.61 -2.30 -21.78
CA THR A 114 -2.13 -1.25 -22.66
C THR A 114 -1.35 0.08 -22.66
N ARG A 115 -0.18 0.17 -22.01
CA ARG A 115 0.60 1.42 -22.01
C ARG A 115 1.70 1.53 -23.07
N ASN A 116 1.92 0.52 -23.91
CA ASN A 116 3.05 0.52 -24.84
C ASN A 116 2.68 0.52 -26.32
N THR A 117 1.44 0.86 -26.73
CA THR A 117 1.05 0.78 -28.14
C THR A 117 0.80 2.14 -28.82
N GLU A 118 1.04 3.28 -28.19
CA GLU A 118 0.82 4.58 -28.84
C GLU A 118 2.04 5.49 -28.97
N ALA A 119 3.25 5.00 -28.78
CA ALA A 119 4.47 5.79 -28.98
C ALA A 119 5.29 5.38 -30.21
N GLY A 120 4.66 4.82 -31.24
CA GLY A 120 5.38 4.27 -32.38
C GLY A 120 4.73 4.41 -33.74
N MET A 121 3.92 5.47 -34.00
CA MET A 121 3.49 5.81 -35.35
C MET A 121 3.17 7.29 -35.48
N ARG A 122 4.20 8.10 -35.66
CA ARG A 122 4.17 9.32 -36.52
C ARG A 122 5.59 9.72 -36.90
#